data_0c5a702eb353186d8ac245f9a29803dc
#
_entry.id   0c5a702eb353186d8ac245f9a29803dc
#
_cell.length_a   1.000
_cell.length_b   1.000
_cell.length_c   1.000
_cell.angle_alpha   90.00
_cell.angle_beta   90.00
_cell.angle_gamma   90.00
#
_symmetry.space_group_name_H-M   'P 1'
#
loop_
_entity.id
_entity.type
_entity.pdbx_description
1 polymer ?
#
loop_
_entity_poly.entity_id
_entity_poly.type
_entity_poly.pdbx_seq_one_letter_code
_entity_poly.pdbx_strand_id
1 'polypeptide(L)'
;MPDPLDFTGKVVLVTGSSRGIGAETIKAFGERGAKCVVNYVGDPEEKNKADAKNVAQILADPLVIECDVTNPAQVESMMMEIGDKRGALDVLVNNSGIIRDRTIKKMTLEEFESVLRVNLTGTFNVTQKAVTILRNGGRVINLSSVSGQMGLFGQANYSSSKAAIIALTKVSARELARNQITVNAVAPGFIDVGMSKGMSDEVTQSFIKQIPLGRLGEVSEIVNAILFLASPMASYITGHVLNVNGGYYLG
;
A
#
# COMPACT_ATOMS: atom_id res chain seq x y z
N MET A 1 9.83 -25.93 12.40
CA MET A 1 9.75 -24.50 12.76
C MET A 1 8.36 -24.02 12.35
N PRO A 2 7.69 -23.15 13.09
CA PRO A 2 6.42 -22.59 12.63
C PRO A 2 6.61 -21.87 11.29
N ASP A 3 5.57 -21.86 10.46
CA ASP A 3 5.60 -21.14 9.19
C ASP A 3 5.81 -19.64 9.46
N PRO A 4 6.88 -19.01 8.96
CA PRO A 4 7.13 -17.58 9.19
C PRO A 4 6.12 -16.68 8.48
N LEU A 5 5.31 -17.22 7.57
CA LEU A 5 4.21 -16.52 6.89
C LEU A 5 2.84 -16.88 7.50
N ASP A 6 2.78 -17.48 8.67
CA ASP A 6 1.55 -17.65 9.43
C ASP A 6 1.17 -16.34 10.12
N PHE A 7 0.03 -15.80 9.75
CA PHE A 7 -0.56 -14.59 10.32
C PHE A 7 -1.81 -14.89 11.18
N THR A 8 -1.96 -16.14 11.62
CA THR A 8 -3.10 -16.56 12.43
C THR A 8 -3.29 -15.66 13.64
N GLY A 9 -4.48 -15.05 13.75
CA GLY A 9 -4.86 -14.15 14.82
C GLY A 9 -4.30 -12.71 14.72
N LYS A 10 -3.43 -12.42 13.74
CA LYS A 10 -2.92 -11.07 13.50
C LYS A 10 -3.98 -10.18 12.87
N VAL A 11 -4.15 -8.98 13.39
CA VAL A 11 -5.06 -7.97 12.82
C VAL A 11 -4.31 -7.17 11.76
N VAL A 12 -4.82 -7.19 10.53
CA VAL A 12 -4.17 -6.58 9.37
C VAL A 12 -5.11 -5.59 8.71
N LEU A 13 -4.70 -4.33 8.59
CA LEU A 13 -5.37 -3.30 7.81
C LEU A 13 -4.61 -3.06 6.51
N VAL A 14 -5.31 -3.14 5.38
CA VAL A 14 -4.80 -2.69 4.08
C VAL A 14 -5.69 -1.56 3.57
N THR A 15 -5.14 -0.34 3.44
CA THR A 15 -5.92 0.77 2.91
C THR A 15 -6.13 0.64 1.40
N GLY A 16 -7.34 1.00 0.93
CA GLY A 16 -7.69 0.87 -0.50
C GLY A 16 -7.69 -0.58 -0.97
N SER A 17 -8.16 -1.51 -0.14
CA SER A 17 -8.12 -2.95 -0.43
C SER A 17 -9.37 -3.49 -1.13
N SER A 18 -10.19 -2.63 -1.73
CA SER A 18 -11.34 -3.07 -2.53
C SER A 18 -10.94 -3.63 -3.90
N ARG A 19 -9.75 -3.29 -4.43
CA ARG A 19 -9.26 -3.74 -5.75
C ARG A 19 -7.75 -3.75 -5.87
N GLY A 20 -7.24 -4.29 -7.00
CA GLY A 20 -5.84 -4.25 -7.38
C GLY A 20 -4.88 -4.87 -6.34
N ILE A 21 -3.71 -4.27 -6.17
CA ILE A 21 -2.68 -4.75 -5.23
C ILE A 21 -3.23 -4.85 -3.81
N GLY A 22 -4.03 -3.88 -3.37
CA GLY A 22 -4.62 -3.88 -2.04
C GLY A 22 -5.53 -5.09 -1.79
N ALA A 23 -6.39 -5.42 -2.77
CA ALA A 23 -7.28 -6.57 -2.67
C ALA A 23 -6.51 -7.89 -2.61
N GLU A 24 -5.54 -8.09 -3.50
CA GLU A 24 -4.72 -9.31 -3.50
C GLU A 24 -3.85 -9.41 -2.23
N THR A 25 -3.40 -8.28 -1.71
CA THR A 25 -2.65 -8.23 -0.44
C THR A 25 -3.52 -8.70 0.73
N ILE A 26 -4.73 -8.14 0.89
CA ILE A 26 -5.58 -8.50 2.04
C ILE A 26 -6.07 -9.95 1.95
N LYS A 27 -6.34 -10.45 0.74
CA LYS A 27 -6.67 -11.86 0.49
C LYS A 27 -5.54 -12.78 0.93
N ALA A 28 -4.31 -12.47 0.52
CA ALA A 28 -3.12 -13.26 0.86
C ALA A 28 -2.84 -13.32 2.38
N PHE A 29 -3.15 -12.25 3.11
CA PHE A 29 -3.12 -12.25 4.58
C PHE A 29 -4.24 -13.14 5.14
N GLY A 30 -5.45 -13.05 4.59
CA GLY A 30 -6.59 -13.88 5.01
C GLY A 30 -6.35 -15.37 4.82
N GLU A 31 -5.78 -15.78 3.69
CA GLU A 31 -5.37 -17.17 3.40
C GLU A 31 -4.35 -17.70 4.43
N ARG A 32 -3.67 -16.82 5.14
CA ARG A 32 -2.69 -17.10 6.18
C ARG A 32 -3.21 -16.86 7.59
N GLY A 33 -4.54 -16.87 7.76
CA GLY A 33 -5.20 -16.81 9.06
C GLY A 33 -5.31 -15.42 9.70
N ALA A 34 -4.99 -14.35 8.98
CA ALA A 34 -5.13 -13.00 9.53
C ALA A 34 -6.59 -12.59 9.71
N LYS A 35 -6.86 -11.77 10.73
CA LYS A 35 -8.09 -11.02 10.92
C LYS A 35 -8.02 -9.75 10.06
N CYS A 36 -8.67 -9.80 8.90
CA CYS A 36 -8.56 -8.79 7.86
C CYS A 36 -9.47 -7.58 8.08
N VAL A 37 -8.94 -6.39 7.85
CA VAL A 37 -9.69 -5.14 7.77
C VAL A 37 -9.60 -4.62 6.33
N VAL A 38 -10.72 -4.68 5.61
CA VAL A 38 -10.87 -4.20 4.24
C VAL A 38 -11.31 -2.75 4.29
N ASN A 39 -10.52 -1.85 3.71
CA ASN A 39 -10.85 -0.43 3.63
C ASN A 39 -11.16 -0.03 2.19
N TYR A 40 -12.16 0.80 2.02
CA TYR A 40 -12.51 1.45 0.76
C TYR A 40 -12.95 2.89 0.98
N VAL A 41 -12.87 3.72 -0.05
CA VAL A 41 -13.45 5.06 -0.08
C VAL A 41 -14.82 5.01 -0.76
N GLY A 42 -15.81 5.69 -0.19
CA GLY A 42 -17.13 5.81 -0.81
C GLY A 42 -17.06 6.48 -2.18
N ASP A 43 -17.92 6.07 -3.08
CA ASP A 43 -18.11 6.65 -4.40
C ASP A 43 -19.62 6.72 -4.74
N PRO A 44 -20.07 7.69 -5.58
CA PRO A 44 -21.49 7.89 -5.86
C PRO A 44 -22.20 6.67 -6.44
N GLU A 45 -21.46 5.81 -7.15
CA GLU A 45 -21.98 4.60 -7.79
C GLU A 45 -21.92 3.36 -6.87
N GLU A 46 -21.47 3.52 -5.63
CA GLU A 46 -21.24 2.43 -4.66
C GLU A 46 -20.36 1.27 -5.19
N LYS A 47 -19.60 1.50 -6.24
CA LYS A 47 -18.77 0.48 -6.87
C LYS A 47 -17.64 0.03 -5.94
N ASN A 48 -16.99 0.97 -5.25
CA ASN A 48 -15.91 0.65 -4.30
C ASN A 48 -16.44 -0.19 -3.13
N LYS A 49 -17.66 0.07 -2.69
CA LYS A 49 -18.36 -0.70 -1.65
C LYS A 49 -18.69 -2.12 -2.13
N ALA A 50 -19.19 -2.27 -3.36
CA ALA A 50 -19.46 -3.57 -3.95
C ALA A 50 -18.16 -4.40 -4.09
N ASP A 51 -17.10 -3.79 -4.62
CA ASP A 51 -15.77 -4.42 -4.75
C ASP A 51 -15.23 -4.85 -3.38
N ALA A 52 -15.34 -4.00 -2.35
CA ALA A 52 -14.90 -4.33 -0.99
C ALA A 52 -15.67 -5.50 -0.39
N LYS A 53 -17.00 -5.57 -0.62
CA LYS A 53 -17.83 -6.71 -0.21
C LYS A 53 -17.41 -7.99 -0.93
N ASN A 54 -17.12 -7.94 -2.22
CA ASN A 54 -16.65 -9.10 -2.98
C ASN A 54 -15.32 -9.64 -2.42
N VAL A 55 -14.38 -8.74 -2.07
CA VAL A 55 -13.14 -9.13 -1.39
C VAL A 55 -13.42 -9.75 -0.03
N ALA A 56 -14.36 -9.18 0.73
CA ALA A 56 -14.70 -9.67 2.06
C ALA A 56 -15.32 -11.08 2.06
N GLN A 57 -16.09 -11.46 1.01
CA GLN A 57 -16.76 -12.76 0.92
C GLN A 57 -15.82 -13.97 1.00
N ILE A 58 -14.56 -13.81 0.62
CA ILE A 58 -13.57 -14.90 0.65
C ILE A 58 -12.68 -14.87 1.89
N LEU A 59 -12.90 -13.94 2.80
CA LEU A 59 -12.14 -13.77 4.03
C LEU A 59 -12.92 -14.32 5.23
N ALA A 60 -12.21 -14.87 6.20
CA ALA A 60 -12.81 -15.30 7.46
C ALA A 60 -13.03 -14.09 8.38
N ASP A 61 -14.26 -13.79 8.74
CA ASP A 61 -14.64 -12.72 9.70
C ASP A 61 -13.97 -11.36 9.41
N PRO A 62 -14.08 -10.79 8.19
CA PRO A 62 -13.48 -9.50 7.87
C PRO A 62 -14.24 -8.33 8.50
N LEU A 63 -13.52 -7.26 8.85
CA LEU A 63 -14.12 -5.93 8.99
C LEU A 63 -14.07 -5.22 7.64
N VAL A 64 -15.19 -4.60 7.23
CA VAL A 64 -15.26 -3.80 6.01
C VAL A 64 -15.59 -2.37 6.41
N ILE A 65 -14.65 -1.44 6.23
CA ILE A 65 -14.77 -0.08 6.73
C ILE A 65 -14.65 0.92 5.59
N GLU A 66 -15.68 1.76 5.43
CA GLU A 66 -15.62 2.93 4.58
C GLU A 66 -14.80 4.03 5.26
N CYS A 67 -13.73 4.48 4.62
CA CYS A 67 -12.92 5.58 5.12
C CYS A 67 -12.14 6.21 3.97
N ASP A 68 -12.29 7.53 3.80
CA ASP A 68 -11.40 8.35 3.02
C ASP A 68 -10.16 8.67 3.85
N VAL A 69 -9.00 8.15 3.44
CA VAL A 69 -7.72 8.37 4.12
C VAL A 69 -7.30 9.84 4.17
N THR A 70 -7.89 10.70 3.33
CA THR A 70 -7.64 12.14 3.34
C THR A 70 -8.41 12.89 4.41
N ASN A 71 -9.40 12.23 5.06
CA ASN A 71 -10.21 12.80 6.11
C ASN A 71 -9.76 12.29 7.50
N PRO A 72 -9.08 13.13 8.31
CA PRO A 72 -8.54 12.69 9.60
C PRO A 72 -9.60 12.16 10.58
N ALA A 73 -10.83 12.70 10.56
CA ALA A 73 -11.89 12.25 11.44
C ALA A 73 -12.40 10.85 11.05
N GLN A 74 -12.52 10.55 9.75
CA GLN A 74 -12.86 9.21 9.30
C GLN A 74 -11.75 8.20 9.62
N VAL A 75 -10.48 8.60 9.46
CA VAL A 75 -9.34 7.75 9.85
C VAL A 75 -9.35 7.47 11.35
N GLU A 76 -9.64 8.46 12.19
CA GLU A 76 -9.77 8.27 13.62
C GLU A 76 -10.90 7.29 13.97
N SER A 77 -12.07 7.48 13.38
CA SER A 77 -13.22 6.56 13.54
C SER A 77 -12.89 5.13 13.11
N MET A 78 -12.18 4.96 11.99
CA MET A 78 -11.70 3.65 11.53
C MET A 78 -10.78 2.99 12.57
N MET A 79 -9.83 3.73 13.15
CA MET A 79 -8.93 3.18 14.16
C MET A 79 -9.67 2.83 15.46
N MET A 80 -10.63 3.64 15.87
CA MET A 80 -11.49 3.33 17.04
C MET A 80 -12.28 2.04 16.78
N GLU A 81 -12.92 1.90 15.62
CA GLU A 81 -13.67 0.69 15.28
C GLU A 81 -12.80 -0.57 15.27
N ILE A 82 -11.56 -0.47 14.73
CA ILE A 82 -10.59 -1.58 14.76
C ILE A 82 -10.22 -1.91 16.22
N GLY A 83 -9.93 -0.89 17.04
CA GLY A 83 -9.64 -1.06 18.46
C GLY A 83 -10.75 -1.77 19.20
N ASP A 84 -11.99 -1.33 19.04
CA ASP A 84 -13.17 -1.88 19.72
C ASP A 84 -13.47 -3.33 19.29
N LYS A 85 -13.38 -3.62 17.99
CA LYS A 85 -13.76 -4.94 17.44
C LYS A 85 -12.63 -5.97 17.43
N ARG A 86 -11.36 -5.53 17.42
CA ARG A 86 -10.18 -6.41 17.26
C ARG A 86 -9.15 -6.23 18.39
N GLY A 87 -9.29 -5.23 19.22
CA GLY A 87 -8.43 -4.93 20.37
C GLY A 87 -7.15 -4.17 20.01
N ALA A 88 -6.53 -4.44 18.88
CA ALA A 88 -5.32 -3.76 18.42
C ALA A 88 -5.03 -4.08 16.95
N LEU A 89 -4.03 -3.40 16.37
CA LEU A 89 -3.53 -3.63 15.02
C LEU A 89 -2.13 -4.25 15.07
N ASP A 90 -1.86 -5.28 14.29
CA ASP A 90 -0.54 -5.91 14.17
C ASP A 90 0.19 -5.44 12.90
N VAL A 91 -0.52 -5.31 11.77
CA VAL A 91 0.06 -4.93 10.48
C VAL A 91 -0.78 -3.84 9.82
N LEU A 92 -0.12 -2.76 9.41
CA LEU A 92 -0.68 -1.72 8.55
C LEU A 92 0.00 -1.75 7.19
N VAL A 93 -0.80 -1.86 6.12
CA VAL A 93 -0.33 -1.64 4.74
C VAL A 93 -0.99 -0.38 4.18
N ASN A 94 -0.22 0.67 4.01
CA ASN A 94 -0.65 1.91 3.35
C ASN A 94 -0.56 1.72 1.83
N ASN A 95 -1.67 1.30 1.22
CA ASN A 95 -1.75 1.03 -0.21
C ASN A 95 -2.60 2.06 -0.97
N SER A 96 -3.53 2.78 -0.31
CA SER A 96 -4.38 3.79 -0.96
C SER A 96 -3.55 4.76 -1.79
N GLY A 97 -3.97 4.99 -3.02
CA GLY A 97 -3.30 5.92 -3.91
C GLY A 97 -4.03 6.13 -5.23
N ILE A 98 -3.77 7.28 -5.84
CA ILE A 98 -4.30 7.66 -7.15
C ILE A 98 -3.17 8.12 -8.06
N ILE A 99 -3.44 8.08 -9.36
CA ILE A 99 -2.56 8.58 -10.43
C ILE A 99 -3.34 9.59 -11.25
N ARG A 100 -2.69 10.72 -11.59
CA ARG A 100 -3.22 11.78 -12.44
C ARG A 100 -2.08 12.28 -13.34
N ASP A 101 -1.68 11.44 -14.30
CA ASP A 101 -0.52 11.69 -15.17
C ASP A 101 -0.80 12.83 -16.15
N ARG A 102 0.12 13.80 -16.17
CA ARG A 102 0.09 14.95 -17.06
C ARG A 102 1.49 15.54 -17.16
N THR A 103 1.88 16.02 -18.34
CA THR A 103 3.16 16.73 -18.46
C THR A 103 3.16 17.97 -17.58
N ILE A 104 4.33 18.35 -17.03
CA ILE A 104 4.47 19.48 -16.09
C ILE A 104 3.89 20.78 -16.64
N LYS A 105 3.99 21.01 -17.96
CA LYS A 105 3.43 22.19 -18.64
C LYS A 105 1.89 22.24 -18.61
N LYS A 106 1.23 21.08 -18.56
CA LYS A 106 -0.24 20.95 -18.65
C LYS A 106 -0.90 20.56 -17.33
N MET A 107 -0.12 20.12 -16.35
CA MET A 107 -0.64 19.69 -15.04
C MET A 107 -1.23 20.87 -14.30
N THR A 108 -2.47 20.74 -13.85
CA THR A 108 -3.10 21.76 -13.01
C THR A 108 -2.65 21.60 -11.56
N LEU A 109 -2.78 22.67 -10.76
CA LEU A 109 -2.49 22.62 -9.33
C LEU A 109 -3.42 21.62 -8.63
N GLU A 110 -4.69 21.55 -9.01
CA GLU A 110 -5.65 20.58 -8.46
C GLU A 110 -5.24 19.14 -8.74
N GLU A 111 -4.79 18.81 -9.97
CA GLU A 111 -4.26 17.48 -10.31
C GLU A 111 -3.02 17.15 -9.48
N PHE A 112 -2.15 18.13 -9.24
CA PHE A 112 -0.97 17.94 -8.40
C PHE A 112 -1.34 17.71 -6.93
N GLU A 113 -2.12 18.60 -6.34
CA GLU A 113 -2.50 18.54 -4.93
C GLU A 113 -3.39 17.35 -4.60
N SER A 114 -4.30 16.95 -5.50
CA SER A 114 -5.16 15.79 -5.27
C SER A 114 -4.36 14.49 -5.10
N VAL A 115 -3.30 14.31 -5.88
CA VAL A 115 -2.41 13.14 -5.77
C VAL A 115 -1.60 13.19 -4.48
N LEU A 116 -1.03 14.35 -4.11
CA LEU A 116 -0.32 14.48 -2.84
C LEU A 116 -1.24 14.24 -1.65
N ARG A 117 -2.45 14.76 -1.69
CA ARG A 117 -3.44 14.62 -0.63
C ARG A 117 -3.78 13.16 -0.36
N VAL A 118 -4.07 12.38 -1.41
CA VAL A 118 -4.38 10.96 -1.23
C VAL A 118 -3.14 10.16 -0.87
N ASN A 119 -2.08 10.27 -1.69
CA ASN A 119 -0.95 9.35 -1.60
C ASN A 119 -0.06 9.65 -0.38
N LEU A 120 0.20 10.91 -0.08
CA LEU A 120 1.11 11.32 0.99
C LEU A 120 0.37 11.67 2.27
N THR A 121 -0.55 12.66 2.22
CA THR A 121 -1.27 13.10 3.42
C THR A 121 -2.15 11.98 3.97
N GLY A 122 -2.81 11.21 3.09
CA GLY A 122 -3.58 10.03 3.49
C GLY A 122 -2.72 8.98 4.20
N THR A 123 -1.55 8.65 3.65
CA THR A 123 -0.60 7.73 4.31
C THR A 123 -0.15 8.25 5.67
N PHE A 124 0.13 9.54 5.78
CA PHE A 124 0.49 10.18 7.05
C PHE A 124 -0.66 10.08 8.07
N ASN A 125 -1.88 10.47 7.70
CA ASN A 125 -3.05 10.42 8.58
C ASN A 125 -3.28 9.01 9.13
N VAL A 126 -3.28 8.00 8.24
CA VAL A 126 -3.49 6.61 8.64
C VAL A 126 -2.38 6.14 9.57
N THR A 127 -1.11 6.40 9.23
CA THR A 127 0.03 6.00 10.06
C THR A 127 -0.03 6.67 11.43
N GLN A 128 -0.28 7.99 11.50
CA GLN A 128 -0.36 8.75 12.74
C GLN A 128 -1.44 8.19 13.70
N LYS A 129 -2.62 7.89 13.17
CA LYS A 129 -3.71 7.36 14.00
C LYS A 129 -3.51 5.87 14.34
N ALA A 130 -2.95 5.09 13.41
CA ALA A 130 -2.68 3.67 13.65
C ALA A 130 -1.68 3.44 14.80
N VAL A 131 -0.71 4.33 15.00
CA VAL A 131 0.27 4.23 16.10
C VAL A 131 -0.39 4.09 17.47
N THR A 132 -1.59 4.66 17.66
CA THR A 132 -2.32 4.58 18.95
C THR A 132 -2.83 3.17 19.28
N ILE A 133 -3.00 2.32 18.28
CA ILE A 133 -3.53 0.95 18.40
C ILE A 133 -2.59 -0.12 17.86
N LEU A 134 -1.45 0.26 17.27
CA LEU A 134 -0.41 -0.68 16.83
C LEU A 134 0.24 -1.36 18.03
N ARG A 135 0.33 -2.69 17.98
CA ARG A 135 1.04 -3.48 19.01
C ARG A 135 2.54 -3.21 18.97
N ASN A 136 3.18 -3.34 20.11
CA ASN A 136 4.64 -3.47 20.14
C ASN A 136 5.08 -4.64 19.25
N GLY A 137 6.09 -4.43 18.42
CA GLY A 137 6.51 -5.39 17.41
C GLY A 137 5.64 -5.39 16.15
N GLY A 138 4.75 -4.41 15.99
CA GLY A 138 3.91 -4.24 14.80
C GLY A 138 4.70 -3.96 13.51
N ARG A 139 4.01 -3.98 12.39
CA ARG A 139 4.59 -3.77 11.05
C ARG A 139 3.83 -2.70 10.29
N VAL A 140 4.55 -1.76 9.69
CA VAL A 140 3.99 -0.77 8.77
C VAL A 140 4.68 -0.92 7.41
N ILE A 141 3.90 -1.14 6.37
CA ILE A 141 4.39 -1.26 5.00
C ILE A 141 3.74 -0.17 4.14
N ASN A 142 4.55 0.67 3.54
CA ASN A 142 4.09 1.75 2.68
C ASN A 142 4.29 1.39 1.20
N LEU A 143 3.27 1.57 0.36
CA LEU A 143 3.41 1.43 -1.09
C LEU A 143 3.99 2.70 -1.69
N SER A 144 5.31 2.67 -1.98
CA SER A 144 6.00 3.65 -2.82
C SER A 144 5.86 3.27 -4.30
N SER A 145 6.85 3.56 -5.11
CA SER A 145 6.94 3.20 -6.53
C SER A 145 8.36 3.45 -7.02
N VAL A 146 8.76 2.76 -8.07
CA VAL A 146 9.96 3.12 -8.85
C VAL A 146 9.91 4.56 -9.34
N SER A 147 8.71 5.09 -9.63
CA SER A 147 8.49 6.50 -9.99
C SER A 147 8.98 7.48 -8.93
N GLY A 148 8.87 7.11 -7.65
CA GLY A 148 9.37 7.93 -6.54
C GLY A 148 10.89 7.95 -6.42
N GLN A 149 11.59 7.01 -7.06
CA GLN A 149 13.04 6.91 -7.06
C GLN A 149 13.67 7.55 -8.31
N MET A 150 13.04 7.38 -9.47
CA MET A 150 13.58 7.81 -10.76
C MET A 150 13.00 9.13 -11.27
N GLY A 151 11.74 9.41 -10.94
CA GLY A 151 10.95 10.46 -11.60
C GLY A 151 10.58 10.05 -13.03
N LEU A 152 9.32 9.72 -13.29
CA LEU A 152 8.87 9.34 -14.62
C LEU A 152 8.21 10.49 -15.35
N PHE A 153 8.34 10.50 -16.67
CA PHE A 153 7.74 11.52 -17.53
C PHE A 153 6.22 11.60 -17.34
N GLY A 154 5.71 12.81 -17.15
CA GLY A 154 4.28 13.05 -16.93
C GLY A 154 3.78 12.80 -15.52
N GLN A 155 4.65 12.43 -14.58
CA GLN A 155 4.29 12.03 -13.21
C GLN A 155 4.82 12.99 -12.13
N ALA A 156 4.85 14.29 -12.40
CA ALA A 156 5.38 15.25 -11.41
C ALA A 156 4.69 15.14 -10.04
N ASN A 157 3.36 14.96 -10.01
CA ASN A 157 2.57 14.77 -8.81
C ASN A 157 2.83 13.37 -8.18
N TYR A 158 2.69 12.31 -8.97
CA TYR A 158 2.79 10.93 -8.49
C TYR A 158 4.21 10.61 -8.02
N SER A 159 5.23 10.92 -8.83
CA SER A 159 6.63 10.70 -8.46
C SER A 159 7.00 11.47 -7.19
N SER A 160 6.60 12.74 -7.07
CA SER A 160 6.82 13.54 -5.86
C SER A 160 6.15 12.91 -4.64
N SER A 161 4.89 12.45 -4.76
CA SER A 161 4.18 11.80 -3.66
C SER A 161 4.88 10.51 -3.22
N LYS A 162 5.35 9.68 -4.18
CA LYS A 162 6.01 8.40 -3.89
C LYS A 162 7.44 8.57 -3.37
N ALA A 163 8.15 9.61 -3.77
CA ALA A 163 9.42 10.02 -3.17
C ALA A 163 9.23 10.48 -1.71
N ALA A 164 8.19 11.27 -1.44
CA ALA A 164 7.87 11.72 -0.09
C ALA A 164 7.50 10.54 0.84
N ILE A 165 6.83 9.48 0.33
CA ILE A 165 6.57 8.24 1.07
C ILE A 165 7.88 7.56 1.51
N ILE A 166 8.92 7.58 0.68
CA ILE A 166 10.24 7.04 1.04
C ILE A 166 10.82 7.79 2.24
N ALA A 167 10.74 9.12 2.23
CA ALA A 167 11.21 9.96 3.34
C ALA A 167 10.36 9.72 4.61
N LEU A 168 9.03 9.69 4.49
CA LEU A 168 8.10 9.41 5.59
C LEU A 168 8.38 8.03 6.22
N THR A 169 8.65 7.02 5.40
CA THR A 169 9.03 5.67 5.87
C THR A 169 10.26 5.71 6.77
N LYS A 170 11.29 6.45 6.37
CA LYS A 170 12.55 6.56 7.14
C LYS A 170 12.36 7.29 8.48
N VAL A 171 11.56 8.35 8.50
CA VAL A 171 11.25 9.08 9.73
C VAL A 171 10.42 8.20 10.67
N SER A 172 9.34 7.62 10.19
CA SER A 172 8.47 6.74 10.98
C SER A 172 9.23 5.54 11.54
N ALA A 173 10.16 4.95 10.77
CA ALA A 173 11.01 3.86 11.23
C ALA A 173 11.85 4.25 12.46
N ARG A 174 12.39 5.46 12.49
CA ARG A 174 13.19 5.97 13.62
C ARG A 174 12.32 6.26 14.85
N GLU A 175 11.17 6.88 14.65
CA GLU A 175 10.29 7.28 15.75
C GLU A 175 9.60 6.09 16.42
N LEU A 176 9.23 5.05 15.64
CA LEU A 176 8.50 3.89 16.12
C LEU A 176 9.40 2.73 16.61
N ALA A 177 10.71 2.82 16.39
CA ALA A 177 11.67 1.77 16.75
C ALA A 177 11.64 1.41 18.24
N ARG A 178 11.40 2.37 19.14
CA ARG A 178 11.31 2.12 20.58
C ARG A 178 10.19 1.13 20.96
N ASN A 179 9.16 1.06 20.15
CA ASN A 179 8.06 0.10 20.27
C ASN A 179 8.32 -1.18 19.46
N GLN A 180 9.53 -1.38 18.93
CA GLN A 180 9.90 -2.49 18.05
C GLN A 180 9.03 -2.60 16.78
N ILE A 181 8.37 -1.50 16.40
CA ILE A 181 7.60 -1.42 15.17
C ILE A 181 8.57 -1.17 14.01
N THR A 182 8.53 -2.03 12.99
CA THR A 182 9.29 -1.78 11.77
C THR A 182 8.42 -1.05 10.76
N VAL A 183 9.00 -0.08 10.07
CA VAL A 183 8.35 0.67 8.99
C VAL A 183 9.20 0.57 7.74
N ASN A 184 8.66 -0.04 6.69
CA ASN A 184 9.36 -0.24 5.42
C ASN A 184 8.47 0.20 4.25
N ALA A 185 9.06 0.37 3.09
CA ALA A 185 8.34 0.62 1.86
C ALA A 185 8.59 -0.50 0.85
N VAL A 186 7.59 -0.79 0.03
CA VAL A 186 7.75 -1.55 -1.22
C VAL A 186 7.68 -0.56 -2.36
N ALA A 187 8.60 -0.67 -3.31
CA ALA A 187 8.65 0.14 -4.53
C ALA A 187 8.42 -0.74 -5.76
N PRO A 188 7.16 -0.94 -6.18
CA PRO A 188 6.85 -1.66 -7.40
C PRO A 188 7.40 -0.97 -8.64
N GLY A 189 7.80 -1.78 -9.64
CA GLY A 189 8.02 -1.34 -11.00
C GLY A 189 6.73 -1.32 -11.81
N PHE A 190 6.83 -1.68 -13.09
CA PHE A 190 5.67 -1.87 -13.96
C PHE A 190 5.05 -3.24 -13.69
N ILE A 191 3.84 -3.21 -13.10
CA ILE A 191 3.10 -4.40 -12.69
C ILE A 191 1.87 -4.56 -13.57
N ASP A 192 1.60 -5.77 -14.02
CA ASP A 192 0.37 -6.09 -14.74
C ASP A 192 -0.83 -6.18 -13.77
N VAL A 193 -1.44 -5.04 -13.51
CA VAL A 193 -2.70 -4.92 -12.74
C VAL A 193 -3.92 -4.80 -13.65
N GLY A 194 -3.79 -5.26 -14.91
CA GLY A 194 -4.78 -4.97 -15.95
C GLY A 194 -4.65 -3.55 -16.50
N MET A 195 -3.63 -2.78 -16.10
CA MET A 195 -3.31 -1.46 -16.67
C MET A 195 -2.82 -1.55 -18.12
N SER A 196 -2.26 -2.69 -18.51
CA SER A 196 -1.93 -3.01 -19.91
C SER A 196 -3.17 -3.00 -20.84
N LYS A 197 -4.38 -3.20 -20.29
CA LYS A 197 -5.65 -3.16 -21.04
C LYS A 197 -5.98 -1.79 -21.67
N GLY A 198 -5.27 -0.73 -21.33
CA GLY A 198 -5.44 0.62 -21.91
C GLY A 198 -4.22 1.17 -22.65
N MET A 199 -3.09 0.44 -22.64
CA MET A 199 -1.87 0.82 -23.35
C MET A 199 -1.76 0.04 -24.68
N SER A 200 -1.21 0.67 -25.73
CA SER A 200 -0.90 -0.08 -26.94
C SER A 200 0.22 -1.09 -26.68
N ASP A 201 0.22 -2.19 -27.42
CA ASP A 201 1.27 -3.22 -27.34
C ASP A 201 2.68 -2.63 -27.54
N GLU A 202 2.81 -1.64 -28.43
CA GLU A 202 4.08 -0.94 -28.68
C GLU A 202 4.61 -0.22 -27.44
N VAL A 203 3.72 0.48 -26.72
CA VAL A 203 4.08 1.18 -25.47
C VAL A 203 4.47 0.18 -24.40
N THR A 204 3.69 -0.89 -24.25
CA THR A 204 3.99 -1.97 -23.29
C THR A 204 5.34 -2.61 -23.59
N GLN A 205 5.62 -2.94 -24.85
CA GLN A 205 6.91 -3.49 -25.28
C GLN A 205 8.08 -2.51 -25.06
N SER A 206 7.84 -1.19 -25.18
CA SER A 206 8.87 -0.19 -24.91
C SER A 206 9.30 -0.16 -23.43
N PHE A 207 8.36 -0.40 -22.51
CA PHE A 207 8.67 -0.55 -21.07
C PHE A 207 9.37 -1.87 -20.80
N ILE A 208 8.86 -2.98 -21.33
CA ILE A 208 9.46 -4.31 -21.14
C ILE A 208 10.94 -4.33 -21.55
N LYS A 209 11.30 -3.69 -22.67
CA LYS A 209 12.71 -3.58 -23.13
C LYS A 209 13.64 -2.87 -22.14
N GLN A 210 13.10 -2.05 -21.25
CA GLN A 210 13.88 -1.34 -20.24
C GLN A 210 13.99 -2.12 -18.92
N ILE A 211 13.21 -3.20 -18.76
CA ILE A 211 13.23 -4.04 -17.57
C ILE A 211 14.24 -5.18 -17.80
N PRO A 212 15.33 -5.29 -17.01
CA PRO A 212 16.32 -6.37 -17.16
C PRO A 212 15.74 -7.78 -17.15
N LEU A 213 14.69 -8.06 -16.35
CA LEU A 213 14.02 -9.36 -16.36
C LEU A 213 13.12 -9.58 -17.60
N GLY A 214 12.98 -8.60 -18.48
CA GLY A 214 12.32 -8.74 -19.79
C GLY A 214 10.81 -8.97 -19.74
N ARG A 215 10.14 -8.63 -18.64
CA ARG A 215 8.69 -8.76 -18.48
C ARG A 215 8.13 -7.75 -17.47
N LEU A 216 6.84 -7.54 -17.51
CA LEU A 216 6.13 -6.87 -16.42
C LEU A 216 6.14 -7.77 -15.17
N GLY A 217 6.07 -7.15 -14.00
CA GLY A 217 5.88 -7.87 -12.75
C GLY A 217 4.42 -8.30 -12.58
N GLU A 218 4.20 -9.30 -11.75
CA GLU A 218 2.88 -9.76 -11.33
C GLU A 218 2.49 -9.15 -9.99
N VAL A 219 1.18 -9.02 -9.72
CA VAL A 219 0.67 -8.55 -8.43
C VAL A 219 1.15 -9.44 -7.28
N SER A 220 1.21 -10.75 -7.51
CA SER A 220 1.72 -11.75 -6.56
C SER A 220 3.14 -11.46 -6.08
N GLU A 221 4.01 -10.90 -6.93
CA GLU A 221 5.39 -10.57 -6.57
C GLU A 221 5.44 -9.38 -5.58
N ILE A 222 4.53 -8.41 -5.74
CA ILE A 222 4.38 -7.30 -4.78
C ILE A 222 3.80 -7.81 -3.47
N VAL A 223 2.77 -8.65 -3.53
CA VAL A 223 2.14 -9.26 -2.35
C VAL A 223 3.15 -10.06 -1.54
N ASN A 224 3.99 -10.87 -2.19
CA ASN A 224 5.03 -11.67 -1.53
C ASN A 224 6.05 -10.77 -0.79
N ALA A 225 6.45 -9.64 -1.39
CA ALA A 225 7.32 -8.66 -0.74
C ALA A 225 6.67 -8.02 0.49
N ILE A 226 5.37 -7.70 0.41
CA ILE A 226 4.60 -7.16 1.54
C ILE A 226 4.51 -8.20 2.67
N LEU A 227 4.16 -9.44 2.36
CA LEU A 227 4.09 -10.54 3.34
C LEU A 227 5.44 -10.78 4.02
N PHE A 228 6.53 -10.77 3.26
CA PHE A 228 7.88 -10.89 3.80
C PHE A 228 8.18 -9.77 4.79
N LEU A 229 7.95 -8.50 4.43
CA LEU A 229 8.20 -7.35 5.30
C LEU A 229 7.28 -7.32 6.53
N ALA A 230 6.08 -7.91 6.44
CA ALA A 230 5.15 -8.05 7.54
C ALA A 230 5.50 -9.21 8.48
N SER A 231 6.32 -10.16 8.03
CA SER A 231 6.64 -11.39 8.74
C SER A 231 7.76 -11.22 9.78
N PRO A 232 7.97 -12.21 10.67
CA PRO A 232 9.13 -12.26 11.57
C PRO A 232 10.47 -12.29 10.83
N MET A 233 10.53 -12.77 9.56
CA MET A 233 11.76 -12.80 8.76
C MET A 233 12.38 -11.42 8.54
N ALA A 234 11.57 -10.36 8.56
CA ALA A 234 11.99 -8.98 8.39
C ALA A 234 12.11 -8.22 9.73
N SER A 235 12.20 -8.90 10.87
CA SER A 235 12.19 -8.28 12.20
C SER A 235 13.34 -7.31 12.45
N TYR A 236 14.44 -7.40 11.70
CA TYR A 236 15.59 -6.49 11.80
C TYR A 236 15.72 -5.56 10.58
N ILE A 237 14.66 -5.45 9.77
CA ILE A 237 14.59 -4.57 8.60
C ILE A 237 13.63 -3.43 8.92
N THR A 238 14.14 -2.19 8.99
CA THR A 238 13.32 -0.99 9.17
C THR A 238 13.93 0.21 8.44
N GLY A 239 13.08 1.11 7.93
CA GLY A 239 13.48 2.27 7.13
C GLY A 239 13.94 1.91 5.71
N HIS A 240 13.76 0.66 5.28
CA HIS A 240 14.19 0.16 3.97
C HIS A 240 13.12 0.38 2.89
N VAL A 241 13.59 0.53 1.65
CA VAL A 241 12.75 0.54 0.44
C VAL A 241 13.08 -0.71 -0.37
N LEU A 242 12.19 -1.69 -0.34
CA LEU A 242 12.36 -2.92 -1.09
C LEU A 242 11.89 -2.73 -2.53
N ASN A 243 12.84 -2.74 -3.46
CA ASN A 243 12.57 -2.64 -4.88
C ASN A 243 12.04 -3.97 -5.42
N VAL A 244 10.83 -3.94 -6.04
CA VAL A 244 10.22 -5.08 -6.70
C VAL A 244 9.86 -4.64 -8.11
N ASN A 245 10.87 -4.53 -8.99
CA ASN A 245 10.76 -3.82 -10.26
C ASN A 245 11.49 -4.51 -11.43
N GLY A 246 11.90 -5.76 -11.27
CA GLY A 246 12.59 -6.53 -12.32
C GLY A 246 13.95 -5.97 -12.75
N GLY A 247 14.57 -5.12 -11.90
CA GLY A 247 15.84 -4.45 -12.20
C GLY A 247 15.68 -3.13 -12.95
N TYR A 248 14.48 -2.63 -13.14
CA TYR A 248 14.24 -1.34 -13.81
C TYR A 248 14.94 -0.16 -13.09
N TYR A 249 15.08 -0.26 -11.78
CA TYR A 249 15.89 0.62 -10.95
C TYR A 249 16.77 -0.22 -10.02
N LEU A 250 18.08 0.04 -10.00
CA LEU A 250 19.06 -0.80 -9.31
C LEU A 250 19.64 -0.17 -8.05
N GLY A 251 19.23 1.06 -7.68
CA GLY A 251 19.91 1.65 -6.55
C GLY A 251 19.58 2.70 -5.81
#